data_5c87c0bb0c08a73ca7a790000bc9b09e
#
_entry.id   5c87c0bb0c08a73ca7a790000bc9b09e
#
_cell.length_a   1.000
_cell.length_b   1.000
_cell.length_c   1.000
_cell.angle_alpha   90.00
_cell.angle_beta   90.00
_cell.angle_gamma   90.00
#
_symmetry.space_group_name_H-M   'P 1'
#
loop_
_entity.id
_entity.type
_entity.pdbx_description
1 polymer ?
#
loop_
_entity_poly.entity_id
_entity_poly.type
_entity_poly.pdbx_seq_one_letter_code
_entity_poly.pdbx_strand_id
1 'polypeptide(L)'
;MLIPAQDANKKKHNVIETFFTMELQLFGINHKTSNVAERERFIINESNQILLDSHLKKLFGNDFESFFGISTCNRTEIYLVGKPGISKHIFKEVIKLLNVKDISGDSFYFLSNHDALVHMCKVASGIDSQVLGEQEIFGQFKTALKNAKEYKIIGNKLSYFADKVIEIAKKARTDTEIGLNSLSVSGLAMKLIKNIFEAPEN
;
A
#
# COMPACT_ATOMS: atom_id res chain seq x y z
N MET A 1 -15.85 -35.95 -24.94
CA MET A 1 -16.40 -34.70 -25.52
C MET A 1 -15.22 -33.73 -25.63
N LEU A 2 -14.66 -33.59 -26.82
CA LEU A 2 -13.46 -32.75 -27.07
C LEU A 2 -13.90 -31.30 -27.21
N ILE A 3 -13.38 -30.42 -26.38
CA ILE A 3 -13.58 -28.98 -26.49
C ILE A 3 -12.87 -28.52 -27.78
N PRO A 4 -13.53 -27.76 -28.68
CA PRO A 4 -12.92 -27.34 -29.94
C PRO A 4 -11.69 -26.43 -29.67
N ALA A 5 -10.61 -26.68 -30.39
CA ALA A 5 -9.34 -25.94 -30.26
C ALA A 5 -9.48 -24.40 -30.43
N GLN A 6 -10.55 -23.92 -31.07
CA GLN A 6 -10.87 -22.50 -31.21
C GLN A 6 -11.25 -21.81 -29.91
N ASP A 7 -11.92 -22.52 -28.95
CA ASP A 7 -12.29 -21.94 -27.65
C ASP A 7 -11.10 -21.81 -26.70
N ALA A 8 -10.15 -22.74 -26.79
CA ALA A 8 -8.93 -22.67 -25.99
C ALA A 8 -8.00 -21.50 -26.40
N ASN A 9 -7.96 -21.19 -27.70
CA ASN A 9 -7.15 -20.10 -28.24
C ASN A 9 -7.78 -18.71 -27.93
N LYS A 10 -9.11 -18.62 -27.97
CA LYS A 10 -9.87 -17.41 -27.61
C LYS A 10 -9.76 -17.09 -26.11
N LYS A 11 -9.79 -18.11 -25.25
CA LYS A 11 -9.54 -17.96 -23.81
C LYS A 11 -8.11 -17.52 -23.50
N LYS A 12 -7.11 -18.10 -24.18
CA LYS A 12 -5.70 -17.68 -24.03
C LYS A 12 -5.48 -16.25 -24.51
N HIS A 13 -6.07 -15.84 -25.60
CA HIS A 13 -5.95 -14.47 -26.14
C HIS A 13 -6.59 -13.44 -25.19
N ASN A 14 -7.79 -13.71 -24.68
CA ASN A 14 -8.45 -12.84 -23.70
C ASN A 14 -7.67 -12.74 -22.38
N VAL A 15 -7.05 -13.82 -21.91
CA VAL A 15 -6.24 -13.81 -20.68
C VAL A 15 -4.97 -12.96 -20.88
N ILE A 16 -4.33 -13.06 -22.04
CA ILE A 16 -3.13 -12.27 -22.37
C ILE A 16 -3.50 -10.78 -22.50
N GLU A 17 -4.56 -10.43 -23.24
CA GLU A 17 -5.01 -9.04 -23.37
C GLU A 17 -5.42 -8.44 -22.02
N THR A 18 -6.15 -9.18 -21.19
CA THR A 18 -6.52 -8.73 -19.83
C THR A 18 -5.29 -8.49 -18.96
N PHE A 19 -4.25 -9.32 -19.08
CA PHE A 19 -3.01 -9.15 -18.32
C PHE A 19 -2.23 -7.89 -18.73
N PHE A 20 -2.26 -7.50 -20.00
CA PHE A 20 -1.60 -6.27 -20.49
C PHE A 20 -2.38 -4.99 -20.17
N THR A 21 -3.68 -5.07 -19.91
CA THR A 21 -4.52 -3.91 -19.58
C THR A 21 -4.63 -3.60 -18.09
N MET A 22 -4.12 -4.49 -17.21
CA MET A 22 -4.10 -4.27 -15.77
C MET A 22 -2.98 -3.32 -15.35
N GLU A 23 -3.27 -2.37 -14.50
CA GLU A 23 -2.31 -1.39 -14.00
C GLU A 23 -2.20 -1.39 -12.48
N LEU A 24 -1.06 -0.95 -11.97
CA LEU A 24 -0.86 -0.66 -10.57
C LEU A 24 -1.60 0.62 -10.22
N GLN A 25 -2.44 0.57 -9.19
CA GLN A 25 -3.16 1.71 -8.65
C GLN A 25 -3.04 1.71 -7.12
N LEU A 26 -3.23 2.87 -6.53
CA LEU A 26 -3.37 2.98 -5.09
C LEU A 26 -4.35 4.10 -4.72
N PHE A 27 -4.90 3.98 -3.54
CA PHE A 27 -5.56 5.08 -2.85
C PHE A 27 -5.29 4.99 -1.35
N GLY A 28 -5.39 6.11 -0.68
CA GLY A 28 -5.16 6.16 0.76
C GLY A 28 -5.28 7.55 1.34
N ILE A 29 -5.00 7.62 2.63
CA ILE A 29 -4.84 8.86 3.40
C ILE A 29 -3.50 8.81 4.13
N ASN A 30 -2.90 9.98 4.40
CA ASN A 30 -1.68 10.07 5.18
C ASN A 30 -1.63 11.37 6.00
N HIS A 31 -0.55 11.54 6.76
CA HIS A 31 -0.33 12.69 7.63
C HIS A 31 -0.29 14.04 6.90
N LYS A 32 -0.13 14.07 5.58
CA LYS A 32 -0.13 15.29 4.76
C LYS A 32 -1.53 15.68 4.30
N THR A 33 -2.43 14.70 4.18
CA THR A 33 -3.77 14.89 3.61
C THR A 33 -4.89 14.80 4.64
N SER A 34 -4.61 14.28 5.85
CA SER A 34 -5.62 14.04 6.87
C SER A 34 -5.11 14.29 8.28
N ASN A 35 -6.01 14.61 9.19
CA ASN A 35 -5.72 14.66 10.62
C ASN A 35 -5.71 13.25 11.26
N VAL A 36 -5.28 13.15 12.53
CA VAL A 36 -5.16 11.87 13.24
C VAL A 36 -6.51 11.16 13.36
N ALA A 37 -7.57 11.91 13.72
CA ALA A 37 -8.90 11.33 13.93
C ALA A 37 -9.48 10.72 12.64
N GLU A 38 -9.21 11.30 11.49
CA GLU A 38 -9.60 10.74 10.18
C GLU A 38 -8.84 9.43 9.89
N ARG A 39 -7.52 9.40 10.12
CA ARG A 39 -6.71 8.19 9.90
C ARG A 39 -7.15 7.02 10.78
N GLU A 40 -7.50 7.28 12.05
CA GLU A 40 -7.98 6.25 12.98
C GLU A 40 -9.33 5.64 12.57
N ARG A 41 -10.10 6.33 11.74
CA ARG A 41 -11.38 5.80 11.20
C ARG A 41 -11.22 4.95 9.95
N PHE A 42 -10.07 5.06 9.26
CA PHE A 42 -9.77 4.28 8.06
C PHE A 42 -8.58 3.36 8.32
N ILE A 43 -8.83 2.17 8.84
CA ILE A 43 -7.81 1.18 9.20
C ILE A 43 -8.01 -0.09 8.38
N ILE A 44 -6.93 -0.57 7.79
CA ILE A 44 -6.87 -1.85 7.10
C ILE A 44 -6.07 -2.82 7.98
N ASN A 45 -6.75 -3.81 8.54
CA ASN A 45 -6.16 -4.88 9.34
C ASN A 45 -6.31 -6.24 8.63
N GLU A 46 -5.76 -7.29 9.21
CA GLU A 46 -5.80 -8.64 8.63
C GLU A 46 -7.21 -9.13 8.35
N SER A 47 -8.10 -9.03 9.32
CA SER A 47 -9.46 -9.56 9.23
C SER A 47 -10.26 -8.86 8.12
N ASN A 48 -10.15 -7.53 8.02
CA ASN A 48 -10.88 -6.81 7.00
C ASN A 48 -10.26 -6.95 5.60
N GLN A 49 -8.95 -7.20 5.47
CA GLN A 49 -8.33 -7.51 4.19
C GLN A 49 -8.87 -8.81 3.58
N ILE A 50 -9.02 -9.86 4.36
CA ILE A 50 -9.57 -11.15 3.89
C ILE A 50 -11.03 -10.98 3.43
N LEU A 51 -11.82 -10.25 4.21
CA LEU A 51 -13.21 -9.95 3.87
C LEU A 51 -13.32 -9.12 2.58
N LEU A 52 -12.49 -8.08 2.46
CA LEU A 52 -12.42 -7.21 1.27
C LEU A 52 -12.02 -8.01 0.04
N ASP A 53 -11.00 -8.88 0.11
CA ASP A 53 -10.54 -9.69 -1.02
C ASP A 53 -11.68 -10.53 -1.61
N SER A 54 -12.40 -11.24 -0.74
CA SER A 54 -13.53 -12.08 -1.16
C SER A 54 -14.64 -11.24 -1.78
N HIS A 55 -14.96 -10.08 -1.20
CA HIS A 55 -15.99 -9.19 -1.69
C HIS A 55 -15.60 -8.57 -3.05
N LEU A 56 -14.38 -8.03 -3.16
CA LEU A 56 -13.90 -7.36 -4.37
C LEU A 56 -13.75 -8.33 -5.55
N LYS A 57 -13.22 -9.54 -5.32
CA LYS A 57 -13.13 -10.59 -6.34
C LYS A 57 -14.51 -11.01 -6.87
N LYS A 58 -15.49 -11.12 -5.97
CA LYS A 58 -16.88 -11.43 -6.35
C LYS A 58 -17.51 -10.32 -7.17
N LEU A 59 -17.25 -9.05 -6.80
CA LEU A 59 -17.90 -7.88 -7.43
C LEU A 59 -17.26 -7.51 -8.78
N PHE A 60 -15.94 -7.52 -8.85
CA PHE A 60 -15.20 -7.02 -10.01
C PHE A 60 -14.65 -8.11 -10.93
N GLY A 61 -14.63 -9.37 -10.47
CA GLY A 61 -14.22 -10.50 -11.29
C GLY A 61 -12.86 -10.30 -11.96
N ASN A 62 -12.82 -10.43 -13.28
CA ASN A 62 -11.60 -10.30 -14.08
C ASN A 62 -11.07 -8.87 -14.18
N ASP A 63 -11.80 -7.86 -13.72
CA ASP A 63 -11.37 -6.47 -13.75
C ASP A 63 -10.44 -6.11 -12.58
N PHE A 64 -10.39 -6.97 -11.58
CA PHE A 64 -9.58 -6.83 -10.38
C PHE A 64 -8.70 -8.07 -10.15
N GLU A 65 -7.39 -7.89 -10.04
CA GLU A 65 -6.48 -8.99 -9.76
C GLU A 65 -6.33 -9.22 -8.25
N SER A 66 -5.90 -8.18 -7.54
CA SER A 66 -5.55 -8.30 -6.13
C SER A 66 -5.22 -6.96 -5.49
N PHE A 67 -5.11 -6.96 -4.16
CA PHE A 67 -4.62 -5.82 -3.40
C PHE A 67 -3.82 -6.26 -2.17
N PHE A 68 -3.15 -5.33 -1.52
CA PHE A 68 -2.78 -5.38 -0.12
C PHE A 68 -2.86 -3.99 0.51
N GLY A 69 -3.08 -3.94 1.81
CA GLY A 69 -3.18 -2.69 2.55
C GLY A 69 -2.07 -2.56 3.60
N ILE A 70 -1.70 -1.32 3.87
CA ILE A 70 -0.83 -0.94 4.98
C ILE A 70 -1.53 0.12 5.82
N SER A 71 -1.57 -0.09 7.15
CA SER A 71 -2.05 0.90 8.11
C SER A 71 -1.01 1.12 9.19
N THR A 72 -0.67 2.37 9.42
CA THR A 72 0.24 2.84 10.46
C THR A 72 -0.35 4.07 11.13
N CYS A 73 0.30 4.64 12.16
CA CYS A 73 -0.14 5.92 12.73
C CYS A 73 -0.16 7.08 11.72
N ASN A 74 0.65 6.98 10.65
CA ASN A 74 0.88 8.06 9.70
C ASN A 74 0.17 7.89 8.36
N ARG A 75 -0.36 6.69 8.04
CA ARG A 75 -1.05 6.39 6.79
C ARG A 75 -1.90 5.15 6.83
N THR A 76 -2.92 5.14 5.99
CA THR A 76 -3.57 3.93 5.53
C THR A 76 -3.64 3.98 4.02
N GLU A 77 -3.07 2.98 3.36
CA GLU A 77 -2.99 2.89 1.90
C GLU A 77 -3.39 1.50 1.43
N ILE A 78 -4.09 1.43 0.30
CA ILE A 78 -4.41 0.21 -0.42
C ILE A 78 -3.72 0.27 -1.78
N TYR A 79 -2.84 -0.69 -2.02
CA TYR A 79 -2.17 -0.93 -3.29
C TYR A 79 -2.89 -2.05 -4.02
N LEU A 80 -3.21 -1.87 -5.28
CA LEU A 80 -4.00 -2.84 -6.05
C LEU A 80 -3.55 -2.92 -7.50
N VAL A 81 -3.88 -4.05 -8.14
CA VAL A 81 -3.77 -4.24 -9.58
C VAL A 81 -5.15 -4.54 -10.13
N GLY A 82 -5.54 -3.84 -11.18
CA GLY A 82 -6.82 -3.98 -11.83
C GLY A 82 -6.91 -3.15 -13.11
N LYS A 83 -8.06 -3.15 -13.75
CA LYS A 83 -8.32 -2.32 -14.93
C LYS A 83 -8.11 -0.84 -14.64
N PRO A 84 -7.71 -0.03 -15.63
CA PRO A 84 -7.55 1.41 -15.47
C PRO A 84 -8.74 2.08 -14.81
N GLY A 85 -8.47 2.87 -13.75
CA GLY A 85 -9.49 3.64 -13.05
C GLY A 85 -10.36 2.86 -12.06
N ILE A 86 -10.14 1.54 -11.87
CA ILE A 86 -10.95 0.72 -10.97
C ILE A 86 -10.81 1.13 -9.51
N SER A 87 -9.69 1.74 -9.13
CA SER A 87 -9.40 2.16 -7.75
C SER A 87 -10.49 3.02 -7.14
N LYS A 88 -11.12 3.89 -7.93
CA LYS A 88 -12.23 4.73 -7.44
C LYS A 88 -13.50 3.94 -7.13
N HIS A 89 -13.75 2.85 -7.85
CA HIS A 89 -14.88 1.96 -7.59
C HIS A 89 -14.59 1.08 -6.38
N ILE A 90 -13.38 0.52 -6.31
CA ILE A 90 -12.92 -0.25 -5.15
C ILE A 90 -12.94 0.60 -3.88
N PHE A 91 -12.49 1.84 -3.94
CA PHE A 91 -12.57 2.79 -2.83
C PHE A 91 -13.98 2.91 -2.25
N LYS A 92 -15.00 3.10 -3.11
CA LYS A 92 -16.40 3.20 -2.67
C LYS A 92 -16.86 1.94 -1.92
N GLU A 93 -16.49 0.77 -2.41
CA GLU A 93 -16.83 -0.50 -1.77
C GLU A 93 -16.08 -0.69 -0.45
N VAL A 94 -14.81 -0.31 -0.38
CA VAL A 94 -14.01 -0.35 0.85
C VAL A 94 -14.61 0.56 1.92
N ILE A 95 -14.91 1.82 1.60
CA ILE A 95 -15.53 2.77 2.52
C ILE A 95 -16.88 2.24 3.05
N LYS A 96 -17.70 1.68 2.15
CA LYS A 96 -18.99 1.09 2.50
C LYS A 96 -18.85 -0.13 3.41
N LEU A 97 -17.97 -1.08 3.04
CA LEU A 97 -17.80 -2.34 3.77
C LEU A 97 -17.22 -2.11 5.16
N LEU A 98 -16.27 -1.18 5.28
CA LEU A 98 -15.64 -0.82 6.55
C LEU A 98 -16.46 0.21 7.36
N ASN A 99 -17.61 0.64 6.83
CA ASN A 99 -18.47 1.65 7.46
C ASN A 99 -17.72 2.94 7.86
N VAL A 100 -16.79 3.37 6.99
CA VAL A 100 -15.99 4.57 7.23
C VAL A 100 -16.86 5.81 7.09
N LYS A 101 -16.85 6.67 8.11
CA LYS A 101 -17.66 7.91 8.18
C LYS A 101 -16.80 9.08 8.64
N ASP A 102 -17.30 10.28 8.39
CA ASP A 102 -16.72 11.53 8.91
C ASP A 102 -15.24 11.73 8.52
N ILE A 103 -14.90 11.36 7.27
CA ILE A 103 -13.62 11.68 6.64
C ILE A 103 -13.92 12.52 5.40
N SER A 104 -13.21 13.65 5.22
CA SER A 104 -13.35 14.46 4.00
C SER A 104 -12.91 13.66 2.78
N GLY A 105 -13.63 13.81 1.66
CA GLY A 105 -13.22 13.23 0.37
C GLY A 105 -11.84 13.72 -0.09
N ASP A 106 -11.50 14.96 0.25
CA ASP A 106 -10.21 15.57 -0.09
C ASP A 106 -9.03 15.02 0.73
N SER A 107 -9.32 14.28 1.82
CA SER A 107 -8.29 13.58 2.60
C SER A 107 -7.72 12.38 1.85
N PHE A 108 -8.42 11.85 0.84
CA PHE A 108 -7.99 10.70 0.06
C PHE A 108 -7.28 11.12 -1.22
N TYR A 109 -6.18 10.43 -1.52
CA TYR A 109 -5.47 10.55 -2.80
C TYR A 109 -5.52 9.24 -3.57
N PHE A 110 -5.39 9.38 -4.90
CA PHE A 110 -5.41 8.28 -5.86
C PHE A 110 -4.22 8.43 -6.80
N LEU A 111 -3.44 7.37 -6.96
CA LEU A 111 -2.31 7.34 -7.89
C LEU A 111 -2.39 6.08 -8.76
N SER A 112 -1.80 6.14 -9.95
CA SER A 112 -1.77 5.01 -10.87
C SER A 112 -0.44 4.89 -11.58
N ASN A 113 -0.12 3.68 -12.05
CA ASN A 113 1.05 3.36 -12.86
C ASN A 113 2.37 3.88 -12.27
N HIS A 114 3.05 4.75 -13.00
CA HIS A 114 4.34 5.32 -12.62
C HIS A 114 4.26 6.04 -11.26
N ASP A 115 3.26 6.90 -11.06
CA ASP A 115 3.12 7.67 -9.84
C ASP A 115 2.82 6.77 -8.63
N ALA A 116 2.01 5.73 -8.82
CA ALA A 116 1.75 4.72 -7.81
C ALA A 116 3.04 3.97 -7.43
N LEU A 117 3.84 3.56 -8.42
CA LEU A 117 5.09 2.85 -8.18
C LEU A 117 6.13 3.73 -7.47
N VAL A 118 6.30 4.96 -7.91
CA VAL A 118 7.20 5.94 -7.28
C VAL A 118 6.79 6.22 -5.85
N HIS A 119 5.48 6.41 -5.60
CA HIS A 119 4.97 6.62 -4.24
C HIS A 119 5.24 5.40 -3.35
N MET A 120 4.97 4.19 -3.85
CA MET A 120 5.23 2.94 -3.14
C MET A 120 6.71 2.79 -2.75
N CYS A 121 7.63 3.18 -3.64
CA CYS A 121 9.07 3.22 -3.34
C CYS A 121 9.40 4.26 -2.26
N LYS A 122 8.84 5.47 -2.33
CA LYS A 122 9.04 6.53 -1.33
C LYS A 122 8.54 6.10 0.06
N VAL A 123 7.38 5.45 0.11
CA VAL A 123 6.82 4.92 1.36
C VAL A 123 7.72 3.84 1.94
N ALA A 124 8.03 2.80 1.16
CA ALA A 124 8.83 1.67 1.63
C ALA A 124 10.25 2.08 2.06
N SER A 125 10.86 3.08 1.41
CA SER A 125 12.18 3.59 1.80
C SER A 125 12.16 4.57 2.98
N GLY A 126 10.98 5.05 3.41
CA GLY A 126 10.83 6.03 4.49
C GLY A 126 11.03 7.49 4.05
N ILE A 127 11.12 7.73 2.73
CA ILE A 127 11.25 9.10 2.18
C ILE A 127 9.95 9.90 2.39
N ASP A 128 8.79 9.22 2.35
CA ASP A 128 7.48 9.84 2.55
C ASP A 128 6.98 9.73 4.01
N SER A 129 7.87 9.56 4.98
CA SER A 129 7.53 9.53 6.41
C SER A 129 7.60 10.91 7.05
N GLN A 130 6.94 11.09 8.21
CA GLN A 130 7.06 12.33 9.00
C GLN A 130 8.49 12.60 9.44
N VAL A 131 9.21 11.53 9.80
CA VAL A 131 10.63 11.56 10.06
C VAL A 131 11.32 10.89 8.87
N LEU A 132 12.14 11.65 8.17
CA LEU A 132 12.83 11.16 6.98
C LEU A 132 13.68 9.92 7.32
N GLY A 133 13.47 8.85 6.56
CA GLY A 133 14.22 7.61 6.74
C GLY A 133 13.74 6.74 7.90
N GLU A 134 12.56 6.97 8.47
CA GLU A 134 11.96 6.14 9.52
C GLU A 134 12.09 4.65 9.21
N GLN A 135 12.65 3.87 10.16
CA GLN A 135 12.91 2.45 9.92
C GLN A 135 11.66 1.59 10.02
N GLU A 136 10.72 1.99 10.85
CA GLU A 136 9.52 1.19 11.15
C GLU A 136 8.69 0.94 9.91
N ILE A 137 8.51 1.94 9.03
CA ILE A 137 7.70 1.81 7.80
C ILE A 137 8.22 0.72 6.87
N PHE A 138 9.55 0.56 6.74
CA PHE A 138 10.12 -0.51 5.92
C PHE A 138 9.79 -1.89 6.47
N GLY A 139 9.84 -2.05 7.80
CA GLY A 139 9.42 -3.26 8.50
C GLY A 139 7.93 -3.54 8.32
N GLN A 140 7.10 -2.52 8.52
CA GLN A 140 5.64 -2.59 8.37
C GLN A 140 5.23 -2.95 6.94
N PHE A 141 5.90 -2.35 5.93
CA PHE A 141 5.64 -2.66 4.52
C PHE A 141 5.95 -4.14 4.19
N LYS A 142 7.10 -4.65 4.66
CA LYS A 142 7.45 -6.08 4.50
C LYS A 142 6.45 -7.00 5.18
N THR A 143 6.02 -6.65 6.39
CA THR A 143 5.04 -7.44 7.14
C THR A 143 3.69 -7.45 6.43
N ALA A 144 3.21 -6.30 5.94
CA ALA A 144 1.96 -6.22 5.17
C ALA A 144 2.01 -7.10 3.91
N LEU A 145 3.11 -7.06 3.16
CA LEU A 145 3.29 -7.91 1.99
C LEU A 145 3.35 -9.40 2.35
N LYS A 146 4.09 -9.76 3.41
CA LYS A 146 4.17 -11.14 3.91
C LYS A 146 2.78 -11.66 4.25
N ASN A 147 2.01 -10.92 5.03
CA ASN A 147 0.65 -11.30 5.43
C ASN A 147 -0.27 -11.48 4.20
N ALA A 148 -0.19 -10.55 3.22
CA ALA A 148 -0.97 -10.66 1.99
C ALA A 148 -0.64 -11.92 1.17
N LYS A 149 0.63 -12.36 1.19
CA LYS A 149 1.06 -13.63 0.58
C LYS A 149 0.54 -14.84 1.36
N GLU A 150 0.64 -14.83 2.67
CA GLU A 150 0.18 -15.92 3.55
C GLU A 150 -1.33 -16.13 3.44
N TYR A 151 -2.10 -15.04 3.39
CA TYR A 151 -3.56 -15.09 3.20
C TYR A 151 -4.00 -15.29 1.74
N LYS A 152 -3.05 -15.37 0.79
CA LYS A 152 -3.31 -15.58 -0.65
C LYS A 152 -4.23 -14.51 -1.26
N ILE A 153 -4.18 -13.30 -0.74
CA ILE A 153 -4.96 -12.15 -1.25
C ILE A 153 -4.21 -11.37 -2.34
N ILE A 154 -2.88 -11.51 -2.41
CA ILE A 154 -2.05 -10.82 -3.41
C ILE A 154 -1.81 -11.70 -4.63
N GLY A 155 -2.00 -11.13 -5.82
CA GLY A 155 -1.72 -11.79 -7.10
C GLY A 155 -0.27 -11.62 -7.55
N ASN A 156 0.07 -12.30 -8.65
CA ASN A 156 1.46 -12.36 -9.12
C ASN A 156 2.02 -11.01 -9.55
N LYS A 157 1.22 -10.19 -10.24
CA LYS A 157 1.67 -8.89 -10.75
C LYS A 157 1.93 -7.90 -9.62
N LEU A 158 0.99 -7.80 -8.66
CA LEU A 158 1.16 -6.94 -7.50
C LEU A 158 2.30 -7.41 -6.59
N SER A 159 2.44 -8.74 -6.38
CA SER A 159 3.56 -9.32 -5.64
C SER A 159 4.91 -8.96 -6.27
N TYR A 160 5.02 -9.07 -7.60
CA TYR A 160 6.24 -8.69 -8.32
C TYR A 160 6.61 -7.21 -8.11
N PHE A 161 5.63 -6.28 -8.24
CA PHE A 161 5.87 -4.87 -7.97
C PHE A 161 6.33 -4.63 -6.52
N ALA A 162 5.65 -5.23 -5.55
CA ALA A 162 5.96 -5.05 -4.14
C ALA A 162 7.34 -5.63 -3.76
N ASP A 163 7.71 -6.79 -4.32
CA ASP A 163 9.04 -7.38 -4.12
C ASP A 163 10.15 -6.48 -4.69
N LYS A 164 9.93 -5.91 -5.89
CA LYS A 164 10.87 -4.95 -6.49
C LYS A 164 10.97 -3.65 -5.70
N VAL A 165 9.88 -3.16 -5.15
CA VAL A 165 9.87 -2.00 -4.26
C VAL A 165 10.70 -2.26 -3.00
N ILE A 166 10.59 -3.45 -2.38
CA ILE A 166 11.42 -3.83 -1.22
C ILE A 166 12.90 -3.86 -1.59
N GLU A 167 13.25 -4.42 -2.75
CA GLU A 167 14.63 -4.44 -3.25
C GLU A 167 15.18 -3.02 -3.42
N ILE A 168 14.44 -2.13 -4.09
CA ILE A 168 14.79 -0.73 -4.30
C ILE A 168 14.91 0.02 -2.97
N ALA A 169 13.93 -0.15 -2.07
CA ALA A 169 13.95 0.51 -0.76
C ALA A 169 15.14 0.06 0.09
N LYS A 170 15.47 -1.24 0.08
CA LYS A 170 16.66 -1.77 0.75
C LYS A 170 17.93 -1.12 0.20
N LYS A 171 18.06 -1.05 -1.13
CA LYS A 171 19.22 -0.43 -1.79
C LYS A 171 19.33 1.04 -1.46
N ALA A 172 18.22 1.81 -1.57
CA ALA A 172 18.20 3.22 -1.22
C ALA A 172 18.65 3.47 0.23
N ARG A 173 18.22 2.63 1.17
CA ARG A 173 18.61 2.72 2.59
C ARG A 173 20.05 2.32 2.86
N THR A 174 20.65 1.45 2.04
CA THR A 174 22.04 0.99 2.18
C THR A 174 23.02 1.95 1.52
N ASP A 175 22.65 2.47 0.34
CA ASP A 175 23.54 3.28 -0.50
C ASP A 175 23.48 4.78 -0.17
N THR A 176 22.57 5.20 0.73
CA THR A 176 22.37 6.60 1.11
C THR A 176 22.31 6.76 2.64
N GLU A 177 22.47 8.00 3.12
CA GLU A 177 22.37 8.34 4.55
C GLU A 177 20.95 8.21 5.14
N ILE A 178 19.93 7.95 4.31
CA ILE A 178 18.53 7.78 4.74
C ILE A 178 18.41 6.66 5.80
N GLY A 179 19.27 5.62 5.72
CA GLY A 179 19.29 4.53 6.68
C GLY A 179 20.09 4.78 7.96
N LEU A 180 20.99 5.76 7.96
CA LEU A 180 22.01 5.91 9.01
C LEU A 180 21.54 6.65 10.27
N ASN A 181 20.59 7.60 10.14
CA ASN A 181 20.14 8.46 11.24
C ASN A 181 18.63 8.37 11.50
N SER A 182 17.98 7.31 11.04
CA SER A 182 16.54 7.18 11.10
C SER A 182 16.07 6.82 12.51
N LEU A 183 15.68 7.84 13.27
CA LEU A 183 14.98 7.67 14.52
C LEU A 183 13.47 7.55 14.25
N SER A 184 12.78 6.71 15.01
CA SER A 184 11.32 6.79 15.10
C SER A 184 10.94 8.15 15.73
N VAL A 185 9.69 8.56 15.58
CA VAL A 185 9.18 9.77 16.25
C VAL A 185 9.48 9.74 17.75
N SER A 186 9.29 8.58 18.38
CA SER A 186 9.62 8.34 19.79
C SER A 186 11.13 8.47 20.06
N GLY A 187 11.98 7.91 19.20
CA GLY A 187 13.43 8.02 19.32
C GLY A 187 13.94 9.45 19.13
N LEU A 188 13.32 10.23 18.23
CA LEU A 188 13.62 11.65 18.07
C LEU A 188 13.22 12.44 19.32
N ALA A 189 12.03 12.18 19.87
CA ALA A 189 11.57 12.82 21.11
C ALA A 189 12.52 12.51 22.28
N MET A 190 12.94 11.24 22.43
CA MET A 190 13.92 10.86 23.45
C MET A 190 15.28 11.56 23.28
N LYS A 191 15.75 11.71 22.04
CA LYS A 191 16.98 12.45 21.75
C LYS A 191 16.86 13.92 22.11
N LEU A 192 15.73 14.56 21.82
CA LEU A 192 15.47 15.94 22.19
C LEU A 192 15.38 16.11 23.72
N ILE A 193 14.70 15.20 24.41
CA ILE A 193 14.62 15.19 25.89
C ILE A 193 16.03 15.09 26.48
N LYS A 194 16.86 14.14 26.02
CA LYS A 194 18.25 14.04 26.48
C LYS A 194 19.05 15.33 26.26
N ASN A 195 18.94 15.93 25.06
CA ASN A 195 19.65 17.18 24.78
C ASN A 195 19.20 18.37 25.67
N ILE A 196 17.94 18.38 26.11
CA ILE A 196 17.42 19.44 27.00
C ILE A 196 17.84 19.20 28.45
N PHE A 197 17.81 17.97 28.94
CA PHE A 197 18.05 17.65 30.34
C PHE A 197 19.49 17.23 30.66
N GLU A 198 20.28 16.84 29.66
CA GLU A 198 21.70 16.46 29.80
C GLU A 198 22.66 17.51 29.22
N ALA A 199 22.14 18.70 28.78
CA ALA A 199 23.00 19.80 28.36
C ALA A 199 23.84 20.27 29.57
N PRO A 200 25.18 20.33 29.48
CA PRO A 200 25.99 20.86 30.57
C PRO A 200 25.58 22.29 30.85
N GLU A 201 25.29 22.61 32.12
CA GLU A 201 25.14 23.96 32.57
C GLU A 201 26.48 24.70 32.29
N ASN A 202 26.47 25.69 31.40
CA ASN A 202 27.60 26.61 31.18
C ASN A 202 27.65 27.68 32.26
#